data_9815ddd166edf961fccb6883799df179
#
_entry.id   9815ddd166edf961fccb6883799df179
#
_cell.length_a   1.000
_cell.length_b   1.000
_cell.length_c   1.000
_cell.angle_alpha   90.00
_cell.angle_beta   90.00
_cell.angle_gamma   90.00
#
_symmetry.space_group_name_H-M   'P 1'
#
loop_
_entity.id
_entity.type
_entity.pdbx_description
1 polymer ?
#
loop_
_entity_poly.entity_id
_entity_poly.type
_entity_poly.pdbx_seq_one_letter_code
_entity_poly.pdbx_strand_id
1 'polypeptide(L)'
;ISAAADLLAEGKANNNTRFLSLLPLSHAYEHTAGLHLPLSMGANVWFCNSPERFAQDLQEVKPTIMTAVPRLYEVLFNRINAGILAKGGITKILFDKAVQIGTEKLLHRHISITDWVLDPILTLLVRRKVKNRMGGRLKYFVSGGAALNPDIGRFFLSLGVQILQGYGQTEASPLISANRPKRIRIETVGPAVEGVEVKLSDTSELLVKGDCLMRGYWKDELATSQTLIDGWLYTGDLAKIHQDGYIEITGRVKEIIVNSGGDNISPSKIESLLCYMPEIEAAVVIGDKKPWLCAILSLSEVFTEEHPSKEV
;
A
#
# COMPACT_ATOMS: atom_id res chain seq x y z
N ILE A 1 5.50 -11.59 -14.75
CA ILE A 1 5.55 -10.32 -15.52
C ILE A 1 4.32 -10.22 -16.41
N SER A 2 4.00 -11.25 -17.22
CA SER A 2 2.85 -11.24 -18.15
C SER A 2 1.55 -10.87 -17.45
N ALA A 3 1.16 -11.60 -16.40
CA ALA A 3 -0.07 -11.34 -15.64
C ALA A 3 -0.12 -9.92 -15.05
N ALA A 4 1.02 -9.34 -14.65
CA ALA A 4 1.10 -7.97 -14.17
C ALA A 4 0.97 -6.95 -15.34
N ALA A 5 1.52 -7.26 -16.51
CA ALA A 5 1.38 -6.42 -17.70
C ALA A 5 -0.09 -6.38 -18.15
N ASP A 6 -0.79 -7.51 -18.18
CA ASP A 6 -2.21 -7.59 -18.54
C ASP A 6 -3.08 -6.80 -17.55
N LEU A 7 -2.78 -6.91 -16.25
CA LEU A 7 -3.46 -6.12 -15.22
C LEU A 7 -3.29 -4.61 -15.44
N LEU A 8 -2.09 -4.14 -15.76
CA LEU A 8 -1.86 -2.73 -16.04
C LEU A 8 -2.42 -2.30 -17.40
N ALA A 9 -2.50 -3.21 -18.37
CA ALA A 9 -3.16 -2.95 -19.66
C ALA A 9 -4.66 -2.66 -19.50
N GLU A 10 -5.35 -3.29 -18.52
CA GLU A 10 -6.72 -2.91 -18.14
C GLU A 10 -6.81 -1.42 -17.75
N GLY A 11 -5.75 -0.86 -17.16
CA GLY A 11 -5.59 0.55 -16.80
C GLY A 11 -5.09 1.43 -17.95
N LYS A 12 -5.04 0.91 -19.19
CA LYS A 12 -4.52 1.60 -20.38
C LYS A 12 -3.04 1.97 -20.28
N ALA A 13 -2.24 1.15 -19.61
CA ALA A 13 -0.79 1.25 -19.69
C ALA A 13 -0.30 0.75 -21.06
N ASN A 14 0.69 1.42 -21.64
CA ASN A 14 1.24 1.13 -22.95
C ASN A 14 2.67 1.68 -23.07
N ASN A 15 3.25 1.67 -24.28
CA ASN A 15 4.59 2.17 -24.56
C ASN A 15 4.80 3.68 -24.27
N ASN A 16 3.73 4.48 -24.14
CA ASN A 16 3.82 5.87 -23.72
C ASN A 16 3.78 6.04 -22.18
N THR A 17 3.65 4.92 -21.45
CA THR A 17 3.66 4.90 -20.00
C THR A 17 5.07 5.24 -19.48
N ARG A 18 5.13 6.07 -18.44
CA ARG A 18 6.37 6.45 -17.76
C ARG A 18 6.35 5.90 -16.35
N PHE A 19 7.35 5.10 -16.03
CA PHE A 19 7.60 4.61 -14.68
C PHE A 19 8.67 5.47 -14.03
N LEU A 20 8.48 5.80 -12.75
CA LEU A 20 9.53 6.34 -11.89
C LEU A 20 9.84 5.28 -10.83
N SER A 21 11.03 4.70 -10.94
CA SER A 21 11.57 3.69 -10.03
C SER A 21 12.28 4.40 -8.88
N LEU A 22 11.86 4.14 -7.66
CA LEU A 22 12.39 4.76 -6.42
C LEU A 22 13.05 3.75 -5.50
N LEU A 23 12.55 2.51 -5.49
CA LEU A 23 12.98 1.50 -4.54
C LEU A 23 14.28 0.82 -5.01
N PRO A 24 15.03 0.16 -4.10
CA PRO A 24 16.24 -0.57 -4.49
C PRO A 24 15.94 -1.69 -5.49
N LEU A 25 16.65 -1.71 -6.61
CA LEU A 25 16.49 -2.76 -7.64
C LEU A 25 16.93 -4.15 -7.16
N SER A 26 17.67 -4.25 -6.06
CA SER A 26 18.00 -5.52 -5.40
C SER A 26 16.80 -6.17 -4.72
N HIS A 27 15.74 -5.41 -4.45
CA HIS A 27 14.50 -5.95 -3.89
C HIS A 27 13.62 -6.55 -4.99
N ALA A 28 13.15 -7.78 -4.82
CA ALA A 28 12.38 -8.53 -5.82
C ALA A 28 11.17 -7.75 -6.36
N TYR A 29 10.49 -6.98 -5.50
CA TYR A 29 9.36 -6.13 -5.89
C TYR A 29 9.76 -5.09 -6.93
N GLU A 30 10.77 -4.27 -6.66
CA GLU A 30 11.19 -3.22 -7.58
C GLU A 30 11.85 -3.79 -8.83
N HIS A 31 12.64 -4.85 -8.67
CA HIS A 31 13.26 -5.56 -9.79
C HIS A 31 12.20 -6.03 -10.80
N THR A 32 11.09 -6.56 -10.32
CA THR A 32 10.01 -7.03 -11.18
C THR A 32 9.10 -5.89 -11.64
N ALA A 33 8.53 -5.11 -10.71
CA ALA A 33 7.48 -4.15 -11.00
C ALA A 33 8.01 -2.78 -11.48
N GLY A 34 9.21 -2.37 -11.04
CA GLY A 34 9.83 -1.10 -11.40
C GLY A 34 10.78 -1.19 -12.60
N LEU A 35 11.28 -2.40 -12.95
CA LEU A 35 12.23 -2.59 -14.04
C LEU A 35 11.70 -3.54 -15.12
N HIS A 36 11.56 -4.82 -14.81
CA HIS A 36 11.23 -5.82 -15.85
C HIS A 36 9.84 -5.67 -16.44
N LEU A 37 8.84 -5.34 -15.61
CA LEU A 37 7.48 -5.12 -16.06
C LEU A 37 7.38 -3.95 -17.06
N PRO A 38 7.85 -2.73 -16.74
CA PRO A 38 7.81 -1.65 -17.71
C PRO A 38 8.60 -1.92 -18.99
N LEU A 39 9.76 -2.60 -18.88
CA LEU A 39 10.53 -3.00 -20.09
C LEU A 39 9.74 -3.98 -20.97
N SER A 40 9.06 -4.96 -20.38
CA SER A 40 8.22 -5.91 -21.15
C SER A 40 7.05 -5.25 -21.86
N MET A 41 6.60 -4.09 -21.39
CA MET A 41 5.53 -3.29 -21.98
C MET A 41 6.04 -2.25 -22.98
N GLY A 42 7.36 -2.15 -23.21
CA GLY A 42 7.97 -1.09 -23.99
C GLY A 42 7.80 0.31 -23.40
N ALA A 43 7.55 0.40 -22.10
CA ALA A 43 7.37 1.66 -21.38
C ALA A 43 8.72 2.33 -21.06
N ASN A 44 8.66 3.64 -20.75
CA ASN A 44 9.85 4.38 -20.35
C ASN A 44 10.09 4.22 -18.85
N VAL A 45 11.31 3.85 -18.45
CA VAL A 45 11.74 3.75 -17.05
C VAL A 45 12.66 4.91 -16.72
N TRP A 46 12.38 5.58 -15.62
CA TRP A 46 13.20 6.63 -15.03
C TRP A 46 13.56 6.21 -13.61
N PHE A 47 14.81 6.40 -13.24
CA PHE A 47 15.28 6.11 -11.89
C PHE A 47 15.32 7.39 -11.07
N CYS A 48 14.77 7.37 -9.86
CA CYS A 48 14.86 8.48 -8.94
C CYS A 48 16.34 8.68 -8.52
N ASN A 49 16.79 9.93 -8.53
CA ASN A 49 18.20 10.24 -8.23
C ASN A 49 18.53 10.03 -6.75
N SER A 50 17.61 10.47 -5.88
CA SER A 50 17.69 10.24 -4.44
C SER A 50 16.33 10.51 -3.79
N PRO A 51 16.07 10.00 -2.56
CA PRO A 51 14.83 10.28 -1.82
C PRO A 51 14.57 11.79 -1.60
N GLU A 52 15.61 12.59 -1.41
CA GLU A 52 15.51 14.05 -1.20
C GLU A 52 15.02 14.76 -2.47
N ARG A 53 15.42 14.27 -3.64
CA ARG A 53 15.02 14.81 -4.94
C ARG A 53 13.68 14.28 -5.46
N PHE A 54 13.09 13.33 -4.78
CA PHE A 54 11.86 12.67 -5.21
C PHE A 54 10.77 13.63 -5.69
N ALA A 55 10.51 14.71 -4.93
CA ALA A 55 9.50 15.70 -5.30
C ALA A 55 9.85 16.46 -6.61
N GLN A 56 11.12 16.70 -6.86
CA GLN A 56 11.62 17.31 -8.09
C GLN A 56 11.53 16.33 -9.25
N ASP A 57 12.00 15.10 -9.08
CA ASP A 57 11.94 14.04 -10.08
C ASP A 57 10.49 13.75 -10.51
N LEU A 58 9.51 13.77 -9.57
CA LEU A 58 8.08 13.69 -9.89
C LEU A 58 7.61 14.77 -10.86
N GLN A 59 8.09 16.01 -10.70
CA GLN A 59 7.71 17.14 -11.56
C GLN A 59 8.41 17.11 -12.91
N GLU A 60 9.64 16.64 -12.96
CA GLU A 60 10.43 16.53 -14.20
C GLU A 60 9.96 15.36 -15.06
N VAL A 61 9.86 14.18 -14.48
CA VAL A 61 9.50 12.93 -15.18
C VAL A 61 8.03 12.88 -15.51
N LYS A 62 7.17 13.40 -14.63
CA LYS A 62 5.70 13.33 -14.72
C LYS A 62 5.25 11.88 -14.95
N PRO A 63 5.52 10.96 -14.01
CA PRO A 63 5.23 9.55 -14.18
C PRO A 63 3.73 9.30 -14.34
N THR A 64 3.40 8.21 -15.03
CA THR A 64 2.03 7.71 -15.17
C THR A 64 1.75 6.55 -14.21
N ILE A 65 2.77 5.77 -13.90
CA ILE A 65 2.74 4.68 -12.92
C ILE A 65 4.00 4.77 -12.07
N MET A 66 3.87 4.38 -10.82
CA MET A 66 4.96 4.39 -9.87
C MET A 66 4.80 3.27 -8.85
N THR A 67 5.87 2.53 -8.61
CA THR A 67 5.98 1.59 -7.51
C THR A 67 6.29 2.34 -6.23
N ALA A 68 5.69 1.91 -5.12
CA ALA A 68 5.91 2.54 -3.83
C ALA A 68 5.63 1.57 -2.67
N VAL A 69 6.17 1.89 -1.51
CA VAL A 69 5.89 1.21 -0.24
C VAL A 69 5.01 2.09 0.64
N PRO A 70 4.28 1.53 1.63
CA PRO A 70 3.38 2.29 2.51
C PRO A 70 4.00 3.53 3.14
N ARG A 71 5.25 3.47 3.55
CA ARG A 71 5.96 4.61 4.15
C ARG A 71 5.98 5.87 3.25
N LEU A 72 6.05 5.69 1.93
CA LEU A 72 5.97 6.83 1.00
C LEU A 72 4.62 7.55 1.08
N TYR A 73 3.52 6.78 1.18
CA TYR A 73 2.17 7.35 1.29
C TYR A 73 1.97 8.07 2.61
N GLU A 74 2.51 7.56 3.70
CA GLU A 74 2.50 8.22 5.01
C GLU A 74 3.20 9.57 4.96
N VAL A 75 4.41 9.61 4.41
CA VAL A 75 5.17 10.86 4.23
C VAL A 75 4.41 11.86 3.36
N LEU A 76 3.83 11.40 2.24
CA LEU A 76 3.04 12.26 1.36
C LEU A 76 1.76 12.76 2.04
N PHE A 77 1.06 11.89 2.76
CA PHE A 77 -0.13 12.22 3.55
C PHE A 77 0.17 13.32 4.57
N ASN A 78 1.22 13.14 5.37
CA ASN A 78 1.63 14.11 6.39
C ASN A 78 2.04 15.44 5.77
N ARG A 79 2.82 15.43 4.68
CA ARG A 79 3.22 16.66 3.96
C ARG A 79 2.03 17.40 3.36
N ILE A 80 1.05 16.69 2.80
CA ILE A 80 -0.17 17.30 2.25
C ILE A 80 -0.96 17.97 3.38
N ASN A 81 -1.22 17.25 4.47
CA ASN A 81 -1.99 17.73 5.61
C ASN A 81 -1.31 18.94 6.28
N ALA A 82 -0.01 18.87 6.56
CA ALA A 82 0.76 20.00 7.10
C ALA A 82 0.70 21.23 6.18
N GLY A 83 0.86 21.03 4.87
CA GLY A 83 0.79 22.11 3.90
C GLY A 83 -0.62 22.73 3.75
N ILE A 84 -1.67 21.96 4.00
CA ILE A 84 -3.07 22.46 4.02
C ILE A 84 -3.34 23.18 5.34
N LEU A 85 -2.88 22.63 6.46
CA LEU A 85 -3.03 23.24 7.78
C LEU A 85 -2.33 24.60 7.84
N ALA A 86 -1.11 24.71 7.35
CA ALA A 86 -0.35 25.96 7.29
C ALA A 86 -1.03 27.04 6.45
N LYS A 87 -1.79 26.66 5.42
CA LYS A 87 -2.56 27.62 4.61
C LYS A 87 -3.85 28.07 5.29
N GLY A 88 -4.47 27.19 6.07
CA GLY A 88 -5.70 27.45 6.82
C GLY A 88 -6.88 27.96 5.98
N GLY A 89 -7.83 28.60 6.66
CA GLY A 89 -8.95 29.32 6.05
C GLY A 89 -9.73 28.52 5.00
N ILE A 90 -10.14 29.18 3.93
CA ILE A 90 -10.95 28.61 2.85
C ILE A 90 -10.25 27.42 2.18
N THR A 91 -8.91 27.44 2.10
CA THR A 91 -8.14 26.32 1.49
C THR A 91 -8.37 25.03 2.25
N LYS A 92 -8.30 25.07 3.58
CA LYS A 92 -8.55 23.91 4.44
C LYS A 92 -10.00 23.43 4.31
N ILE A 93 -10.97 24.33 4.36
CA ILE A 93 -12.41 24.00 4.25
C ILE A 93 -12.69 23.26 2.93
N LEU A 94 -12.20 23.81 1.80
CA LEU A 94 -12.40 23.17 0.49
C LEU A 94 -11.69 21.83 0.37
N PHE A 95 -10.52 21.70 0.97
CA PHE A 95 -9.77 20.46 0.99
C PHE A 95 -10.49 19.37 1.79
N ASP A 96 -10.88 19.68 3.03
CA ASP A 96 -11.60 18.76 3.91
C ASP A 96 -12.92 18.31 3.25
N LYS A 97 -13.65 19.24 2.61
CA LYS A 97 -14.87 18.92 1.87
C LYS A 97 -14.62 18.02 0.66
N ALA A 98 -13.50 18.22 -0.06
CA ALA A 98 -13.13 17.37 -1.18
C ALA A 98 -12.80 15.93 -0.72
N VAL A 99 -12.11 15.79 0.41
CA VAL A 99 -11.81 14.48 1.03
C VAL A 99 -13.09 13.82 1.51
N GLN A 100 -13.97 14.55 2.20
CA GLN A 100 -15.26 14.04 2.68
C GLN A 100 -16.09 13.47 1.53
N ILE A 101 -16.40 14.29 0.50
CA ILE A 101 -17.23 13.86 -0.64
C ILE A 101 -16.58 12.67 -1.37
N GLY A 102 -15.26 12.72 -1.55
CA GLY A 102 -14.52 11.61 -2.17
C GLY A 102 -14.66 10.31 -1.38
N THR A 103 -14.55 10.37 -0.06
CA THR A 103 -14.70 9.22 0.84
C THR A 103 -16.13 8.67 0.83
N GLU A 104 -17.14 9.53 0.86
CA GLU A 104 -18.56 9.12 0.78
C GLU A 104 -18.85 8.38 -0.53
N LYS A 105 -18.28 8.86 -1.65
CA LYS A 105 -18.38 8.17 -2.95
C LYS A 105 -17.74 6.78 -2.92
N LEU A 106 -16.55 6.65 -2.34
CA LEU A 106 -15.85 5.37 -2.21
C LEU A 106 -16.62 4.36 -1.35
N LEU A 107 -17.31 4.86 -0.33
CA LEU A 107 -18.14 4.03 0.57
C LEU A 107 -19.56 3.82 0.07
N HIS A 108 -19.88 4.25 -1.17
CA HIS A 108 -21.22 4.19 -1.76
C HIS A 108 -22.32 4.80 -0.86
N ARG A 109 -21.97 5.84 -0.09
CA ARG A 109 -22.92 6.58 0.75
C ARG A 109 -23.69 7.59 -0.07
N HIS A 110 -24.87 7.98 0.42
CA HIS A 110 -25.65 9.03 -0.18
C HIS A 110 -24.92 10.37 -0.12
N ILE A 111 -24.81 11.04 -1.26
CA ILE A 111 -24.23 12.37 -1.40
C ILE A 111 -25.39 13.36 -1.54
N SER A 112 -25.34 14.46 -0.80
CA SER A 112 -26.35 15.52 -0.92
C SER A 112 -26.31 16.15 -2.32
N ILE A 113 -27.45 16.73 -2.77
CA ILE A 113 -27.52 17.44 -4.05
C ILE A 113 -26.51 18.60 -4.08
N THR A 114 -26.34 19.31 -2.96
CA THR A 114 -25.35 20.38 -2.83
C THR A 114 -23.93 19.87 -3.02
N ASP A 115 -23.59 18.72 -2.46
CA ASP A 115 -22.28 18.11 -2.60
C ASP A 115 -22.04 17.59 -4.01
N TRP A 116 -23.08 17.07 -4.66
CA TRP A 116 -23.00 16.65 -6.06
C TRP A 116 -22.68 17.81 -7.00
N VAL A 117 -23.28 19.01 -6.80
CA VAL A 117 -22.99 20.23 -7.57
C VAL A 117 -21.61 20.79 -7.23
N LEU A 118 -21.16 20.69 -5.97
CA LEU A 118 -19.87 21.21 -5.52
C LEU A 118 -18.69 20.35 -5.98
N ASP A 119 -18.87 19.06 -6.17
CA ASP A 119 -17.80 18.09 -6.46
C ASP A 119 -16.96 18.41 -7.72
N PRO A 120 -17.54 18.82 -8.87
CA PRO A 120 -16.75 19.25 -10.03
C PRO A 120 -15.84 20.46 -9.73
N ILE A 121 -16.33 21.41 -8.91
CA ILE A 121 -15.57 22.59 -8.49
C ILE A 121 -14.39 22.16 -7.61
N LEU A 122 -14.62 21.27 -6.64
CA LEU A 122 -13.58 20.70 -5.78
C LEU A 122 -12.58 19.87 -6.58
N THR A 123 -13.03 19.20 -7.63
CA THR A 123 -12.13 18.48 -8.53
C THR A 123 -11.16 19.43 -9.23
N LEU A 124 -11.63 20.58 -9.69
CA LEU A 124 -10.79 21.58 -10.34
C LEU A 124 -9.86 22.29 -9.33
N LEU A 125 -10.39 22.73 -8.20
CA LEU A 125 -9.69 23.58 -7.24
C LEU A 125 -8.76 22.79 -6.31
N VAL A 126 -9.10 21.54 -5.98
CA VAL A 126 -8.39 20.71 -5.00
C VAL A 126 -7.72 19.51 -5.66
N ARG A 127 -8.51 18.54 -6.19
CA ARG A 127 -7.97 17.27 -6.67
C ARG A 127 -6.97 17.45 -7.81
N ARG A 128 -7.25 18.36 -8.75
CA ARG A 128 -6.31 18.69 -9.84
C ARG A 128 -4.99 19.27 -9.33
N LYS A 129 -5.04 20.12 -8.27
CA LYS A 129 -3.82 20.66 -7.66
C LYS A 129 -2.98 19.59 -6.98
N VAL A 130 -3.63 18.66 -6.24
CA VAL A 130 -2.94 17.52 -5.63
C VAL A 130 -2.30 16.67 -6.72
N LYS A 131 -3.05 16.32 -7.77
CA LYS A 131 -2.54 15.54 -8.90
C LYS A 131 -1.37 16.24 -9.61
N ASN A 132 -1.44 17.56 -9.79
CA ASN A 132 -0.35 18.31 -10.41
C ASN A 132 0.93 18.28 -9.57
N ARG A 133 0.84 18.26 -8.25
CA ARG A 133 2.01 18.08 -7.37
C ARG A 133 2.64 16.70 -7.48
N MET A 134 1.92 15.72 -7.99
CA MET A 134 2.43 14.38 -8.33
C MET A 134 2.80 14.26 -9.82
N GLY A 135 3.20 15.37 -10.46
CA GLY A 135 3.60 15.41 -11.86
C GLY A 135 2.45 15.55 -12.85
N GLY A 136 1.18 15.53 -12.40
CA GLY A 136 -0.03 15.80 -13.22
C GLY A 136 -0.49 14.64 -14.12
N ARG A 137 0.33 13.61 -14.35
CA ARG A 137 0.04 12.50 -15.27
C ARG A 137 -0.15 11.16 -14.55
N LEU A 138 0.06 11.11 -13.24
CA LEU A 138 -0.01 9.89 -12.45
C LEU A 138 -1.42 9.29 -12.52
N LYS A 139 -1.50 8.04 -12.99
CA LYS A 139 -2.71 7.23 -13.03
C LYS A 139 -2.79 6.32 -11.82
N TYR A 140 -1.70 5.61 -11.55
CA TYR A 140 -1.64 4.60 -10.50
C TYR A 140 -0.34 4.70 -9.70
N PHE A 141 -0.47 4.59 -8.39
CA PHE A 141 0.57 4.00 -7.58
C PHE A 141 0.33 2.50 -7.48
N VAL A 142 1.39 1.72 -7.54
CA VAL A 142 1.38 0.30 -7.18
C VAL A 142 2.00 0.18 -5.79
N SER A 143 1.26 -0.31 -4.83
CA SER A 143 1.70 -0.44 -3.43
C SER A 143 2.00 -1.89 -3.10
N GLY A 144 3.19 -2.15 -2.58
CA GLY A 144 3.62 -3.49 -2.18
C GLY A 144 4.64 -3.44 -1.04
N GLY A 145 5.08 -4.61 -0.59
CA GLY A 145 6.11 -4.79 0.42
C GLY A 145 5.63 -4.74 1.88
N ALA A 146 4.53 -4.07 2.17
CA ALA A 146 3.88 -4.05 3.48
C ALA A 146 2.39 -3.68 3.35
N ALA A 147 1.63 -3.84 4.43
CA ALA A 147 0.22 -3.44 4.47
C ALA A 147 0.10 -1.91 4.45
N LEU A 148 -0.75 -1.39 3.57
CA LEU A 148 -1.10 0.02 3.54
C LEU A 148 -2.21 0.29 4.55
N ASN A 149 -2.05 1.35 5.36
CA ASN A 149 -3.14 1.82 6.22
C ASN A 149 -4.37 2.20 5.35
N PRO A 150 -5.54 1.59 5.59
CA PRO A 150 -6.72 1.82 4.78
C PRO A 150 -7.21 3.28 4.79
N ASP A 151 -7.00 4.03 5.88
CA ASP A 151 -7.39 5.44 5.96
C ASP A 151 -6.53 6.31 5.04
N ILE A 152 -5.22 6.06 5.01
CA ILE A 152 -4.30 6.70 4.07
C ILE A 152 -4.68 6.35 2.64
N GLY A 153 -4.97 5.07 2.39
CA GLY A 153 -5.44 4.63 1.07
C GLY A 153 -6.72 5.34 0.63
N ARG A 154 -7.73 5.39 1.50
CA ARG A 154 -9.01 6.11 1.26
C ARG A 154 -8.78 7.60 1.04
N PHE A 155 -7.89 8.23 1.79
CA PHE A 155 -7.52 9.62 1.61
C PHE A 155 -7.02 9.89 0.18
N PHE A 156 -6.05 9.13 -0.33
CA PHE A 156 -5.54 9.30 -1.68
C PHE A 156 -6.61 9.03 -2.74
N LEU A 157 -7.38 7.96 -2.59
CA LEU A 157 -8.49 7.63 -3.49
C LEU A 157 -9.54 8.75 -3.53
N SER A 158 -9.89 9.35 -2.39
CA SER A 158 -10.85 10.48 -2.29
C SER A 158 -10.37 11.72 -3.07
N LEU A 159 -9.06 11.89 -3.16
CA LEU A 159 -8.41 12.96 -3.92
C LEU A 159 -8.17 12.60 -5.41
N GLY A 160 -8.62 11.40 -5.84
CA GLY A 160 -8.51 10.94 -7.22
C GLY A 160 -7.13 10.37 -7.58
N VAL A 161 -6.32 10.01 -6.58
CA VAL A 161 -5.05 9.30 -6.74
C VAL A 161 -5.29 7.82 -6.50
N GLN A 162 -5.17 7.01 -7.55
CA GLN A 162 -5.45 5.58 -7.46
C GLN A 162 -4.25 4.81 -6.92
N ILE A 163 -4.49 3.93 -5.95
CA ILE A 163 -3.49 3.04 -5.36
C ILE A 163 -3.93 1.61 -5.60
N LEU A 164 -3.10 0.85 -6.31
CA LEU A 164 -3.26 -0.58 -6.53
C LEU A 164 -2.38 -1.31 -5.53
N GLN A 165 -2.97 -1.86 -4.49
CA GLN A 165 -2.23 -2.73 -3.59
C GLN A 165 -2.00 -4.08 -4.26
N GLY A 166 -0.76 -4.56 -4.16
CA GLY A 166 -0.35 -5.90 -4.52
C GLY A 166 0.25 -6.63 -3.31
N TYR A 167 0.16 -7.93 -3.33
CA TYR A 167 0.74 -8.82 -2.35
C TYR A 167 1.64 -9.84 -3.03
N GLY A 168 2.70 -10.16 -2.33
CA GLY A 168 3.62 -11.19 -2.72
C GLY A 168 4.85 -11.22 -1.85
N GLN A 169 5.75 -12.14 -2.16
CA GLN A 169 6.99 -12.35 -1.45
C GLN A 169 8.06 -12.86 -2.41
N THR A 170 9.31 -12.78 -1.99
CA THR A 170 10.46 -13.19 -2.83
C THR A 170 10.34 -14.62 -3.32
N GLU A 171 9.79 -15.51 -2.50
CA GLU A 171 9.54 -16.92 -2.78
C GLU A 171 8.51 -17.14 -3.91
N ALA A 172 7.78 -16.09 -4.31
CA ALA A 172 6.77 -16.15 -5.39
C ALA A 172 7.06 -15.16 -6.54
N SER A 173 8.29 -14.68 -6.71
CA SER A 173 8.88 -13.94 -7.86
C SER A 173 8.18 -12.64 -8.32
N PRO A 174 7.80 -11.71 -7.53
CA PRO A 174 7.28 -11.70 -6.19
C PRO A 174 5.74 -11.68 -6.13
N LEU A 175 5.02 -11.48 -7.27
CA LEU A 175 3.61 -11.12 -7.33
C LEU A 175 2.67 -12.32 -7.23
N ILE A 176 1.83 -12.32 -6.20
CA ILE A 176 0.78 -13.32 -5.98
C ILE A 176 -0.60 -12.74 -6.32
N SER A 177 -0.89 -11.53 -5.84
CA SER A 177 -2.19 -10.87 -6.09
C SER A 177 -2.04 -9.37 -6.24
N ALA A 178 -3.00 -8.74 -6.91
CA ALA A 178 -3.05 -7.28 -7.03
C ALA A 178 -4.47 -6.77 -7.25
N ASN A 179 -4.76 -5.58 -6.72
CA ASN A 179 -5.99 -4.86 -7.00
C ASN A 179 -6.13 -4.55 -8.51
N ARG A 180 -7.35 -4.60 -9.00
CA ARG A 180 -7.67 -4.29 -10.40
C ARG A 180 -7.90 -2.79 -10.60
N PRO A 181 -7.36 -2.17 -11.67
CA PRO A 181 -7.54 -0.74 -11.95
C PRO A 181 -9.00 -0.26 -11.96
N LYS A 182 -9.91 -1.12 -12.41
CA LYS A 182 -11.36 -0.81 -12.47
C LYS A 182 -12.12 -1.13 -11.19
N ARG A 183 -11.52 -1.87 -10.26
CA ARG A 183 -12.16 -2.33 -9.03
C ARG A 183 -11.13 -2.38 -7.89
N ILE A 184 -10.86 -1.22 -7.33
CA ILE A 184 -9.94 -1.07 -6.20
C ILE A 184 -10.71 -1.29 -4.90
N ARG A 185 -10.24 -2.22 -4.07
CA ARG A 185 -10.70 -2.45 -2.69
C ARG A 185 -9.53 -2.27 -1.76
N ILE A 186 -9.51 -1.12 -1.11
CA ILE A 186 -8.32 -0.65 -0.37
C ILE A 186 -7.97 -1.52 0.85
N GLU A 187 -8.93 -2.25 1.39
CA GLU A 187 -8.74 -3.19 2.51
C GLU A 187 -8.14 -4.52 2.06
N THR A 188 -7.98 -4.72 0.75
CA THR A 188 -7.54 -5.98 0.16
C THR A 188 -6.32 -5.79 -0.72
N VAL A 189 -5.63 -6.87 -1.00
CA VAL A 189 -4.52 -6.95 -1.95
C VAL A 189 -4.94 -7.45 -3.33
N GLY A 190 -6.26 -7.44 -3.60
CA GLY A 190 -6.83 -7.89 -4.87
C GLY A 190 -6.96 -9.41 -5.00
N PRO A 191 -7.48 -9.90 -6.13
CA PRO A 191 -7.51 -11.32 -6.46
C PRO A 191 -6.13 -11.82 -6.87
N ALA A 192 -5.92 -13.14 -6.82
CA ALA A 192 -4.74 -13.77 -7.40
C ALA A 192 -4.56 -13.35 -8.87
N VAL A 193 -3.30 -13.18 -9.29
CA VAL A 193 -2.99 -12.92 -10.70
C VAL A 193 -3.11 -14.20 -11.52
N GLU A 194 -3.23 -14.05 -12.82
CA GLU A 194 -3.35 -15.19 -13.73
C GLU A 194 -2.15 -16.15 -13.59
N GLY A 195 -2.44 -17.45 -13.58
CA GLY A 195 -1.44 -18.51 -13.37
C GLY A 195 -1.05 -18.76 -11.92
N VAL A 196 -1.71 -18.09 -10.96
CA VAL A 196 -1.50 -18.29 -9.53
C VAL A 196 -2.78 -18.84 -8.88
N GLU A 197 -2.67 -19.98 -8.24
CA GLU A 197 -3.72 -20.58 -7.43
C GLU A 197 -3.50 -20.24 -5.95
N VAL A 198 -4.59 -19.97 -5.23
CA VAL A 198 -4.54 -19.67 -3.80
C VAL A 198 -5.62 -20.43 -3.05
N LYS A 199 -5.29 -20.85 -1.82
CA LYS A 199 -6.24 -21.40 -0.86
C LYS A 199 -5.84 -21.05 0.56
N LEU A 200 -6.71 -21.31 1.52
CA LEU A 200 -6.38 -21.21 2.93
C LEU A 200 -6.13 -22.60 3.52
N SER A 201 -5.19 -22.67 4.45
CA SER A 201 -5.04 -23.82 5.34
C SER A 201 -6.14 -23.83 6.41
N ASP A 202 -6.19 -24.89 7.22
CA ASP A 202 -7.11 -24.99 8.37
C ASP A 202 -6.89 -23.90 9.41
N THR A 203 -5.67 -23.32 9.44
CA THR A 203 -5.30 -22.20 10.33
C THR A 203 -5.43 -20.82 9.67
N SER A 204 -6.09 -20.74 8.50
CA SER A 204 -6.26 -19.52 7.71
C SER A 204 -4.94 -18.94 7.15
N GLU A 205 -3.87 -19.73 7.09
CA GLU A 205 -2.66 -19.34 6.38
C GLU A 205 -2.90 -19.38 4.87
N LEU A 206 -2.43 -18.37 4.15
CA LEU A 206 -2.50 -18.30 2.70
C LEU A 206 -1.48 -19.26 2.08
N LEU A 207 -1.98 -20.19 1.28
CA LEU A 207 -1.17 -21.12 0.49
C LEU A 207 -1.23 -20.73 -0.97
N VAL A 208 -0.09 -20.79 -1.64
CA VAL A 208 0.08 -20.35 -3.03
C VAL A 208 0.69 -21.45 -3.88
N LYS A 209 0.18 -21.61 -5.11
CA LYS A 209 0.73 -22.53 -6.11
C LYS A 209 0.77 -21.85 -7.48
N GLY A 210 1.81 -22.12 -8.26
CA GLY A 210 1.98 -21.59 -9.62
C GLY A 210 3.43 -21.61 -10.07
N ASP A 211 3.64 -21.27 -11.33
CA ASP A 211 4.98 -21.24 -11.96
C ASP A 211 5.88 -20.11 -11.41
N CYS A 212 5.29 -19.18 -10.66
CA CYS A 212 6.01 -18.09 -10.01
C CYS A 212 6.82 -18.52 -8.78
N LEU A 213 6.61 -19.73 -8.26
CA LEU A 213 7.25 -20.18 -7.02
C LEU A 213 8.75 -20.41 -7.20
N MET A 214 9.51 -20.12 -6.15
CA MET A 214 10.94 -20.47 -6.06
C MET A 214 11.15 -21.97 -6.17
N ARG A 215 12.34 -22.38 -6.57
CA ARG A 215 12.75 -23.80 -6.52
C ARG A 215 13.10 -24.26 -5.12
N GLY A 216 13.44 -23.36 -4.23
CA GLY A 216 13.85 -23.60 -2.84
C GLY A 216 14.89 -22.60 -2.37
N TYR A 217 15.23 -22.69 -1.10
CA TYR A 217 16.30 -21.91 -0.49
C TYR A 217 17.66 -22.49 -0.82
N TRP A 218 18.63 -21.62 -1.11
CA TRP A 218 19.97 -22.05 -1.49
C TRP A 218 20.66 -22.80 -0.37
N LYS A 219 21.02 -24.08 -0.62
CA LYS A 219 21.67 -24.98 0.33
C LYS A 219 20.95 -25.16 1.67
N ASP A 220 19.62 -24.97 1.69
CA ASP A 220 18.79 -25.18 2.87
C ASP A 220 17.54 -26.01 2.49
N GLU A 221 17.76 -27.33 2.41
CA GLU A 221 16.69 -28.28 2.08
C GLU A 221 15.66 -28.38 3.20
N LEU A 222 16.07 -28.17 4.46
CA LEU A 222 15.16 -28.22 5.59
C LEU A 222 14.15 -27.08 5.53
N ALA A 223 14.61 -25.83 5.41
CA ALA A 223 13.72 -24.70 5.26
C ALA A 223 12.87 -24.82 3.99
N THR A 224 13.44 -25.34 2.89
CA THR A 224 12.69 -25.55 1.65
C THR A 224 11.54 -26.55 1.85
N SER A 225 11.79 -27.70 2.47
CA SER A 225 10.75 -28.71 2.71
C SER A 225 9.67 -28.28 3.70
N GLN A 226 9.98 -27.34 4.60
CA GLN A 226 9.02 -26.75 5.52
C GLN A 226 8.15 -25.67 4.87
N THR A 227 8.64 -25.05 3.80
CA THR A 227 7.99 -23.92 3.14
C THR A 227 7.25 -24.34 1.86
N LEU A 228 7.80 -25.30 1.12
CA LEU A 228 7.20 -25.87 -0.10
C LEU A 228 6.75 -27.31 0.16
N ILE A 229 5.45 -27.49 0.35
CA ILE A 229 4.85 -28.80 0.68
C ILE A 229 3.83 -29.16 -0.40
N ASP A 230 4.00 -30.29 -1.06
CA ASP A 230 3.12 -30.79 -2.13
C ASP A 230 2.84 -29.75 -3.25
N GLY A 231 3.86 -28.95 -3.58
CA GLY A 231 3.78 -27.91 -4.60
C GLY A 231 3.06 -26.64 -4.16
N TRP A 232 2.75 -26.51 -2.87
CA TRP A 232 2.19 -25.30 -2.27
C TRP A 232 3.24 -24.56 -1.43
N LEU A 233 3.33 -23.26 -1.66
CA LEU A 233 4.09 -22.35 -0.82
C LEU A 233 3.25 -21.99 0.42
N TYR A 234 3.75 -22.30 1.59
CA TYR A 234 3.24 -21.84 2.87
C TYR A 234 3.81 -20.46 3.14
N THR A 235 2.97 -19.43 2.99
CA THR A 235 3.43 -18.03 2.96
C THR A 235 3.81 -17.49 4.34
N GLY A 236 3.33 -18.12 5.41
CA GLY A 236 3.41 -17.56 6.76
C GLY A 236 2.48 -16.38 7.00
N ASP A 237 1.65 -16.00 6.03
CA ASP A 237 0.71 -14.89 6.14
C ASP A 237 -0.72 -15.41 6.31
N LEU A 238 -1.46 -14.87 7.27
CA LEU A 238 -2.87 -15.16 7.48
C LEU A 238 -3.72 -14.31 6.56
N ALA A 239 -4.78 -14.89 6.01
CA ALA A 239 -5.63 -14.20 5.06
C ALA A 239 -7.12 -14.58 5.18
N LYS A 240 -7.95 -13.76 4.53
CA LYS A 240 -9.33 -14.10 4.16
C LYS A 240 -9.47 -14.00 2.66
N ILE A 241 -10.14 -14.97 2.04
CA ILE A 241 -10.51 -14.92 0.62
C ILE A 241 -12.00 -14.62 0.56
N HIS A 242 -12.36 -13.47 0.01
CA HIS A 242 -13.76 -13.06 -0.18
C HIS A 242 -14.41 -13.86 -1.31
N GLN A 243 -15.74 -13.92 -1.34
CA GLN A 243 -16.50 -14.66 -2.36
C GLN A 243 -16.18 -14.26 -3.80
N ASP A 244 -15.75 -13.04 -4.01
CA ASP A 244 -15.36 -12.49 -5.31
C ASP A 244 -13.85 -12.67 -5.63
N GLY A 245 -13.15 -13.49 -4.83
CA GLY A 245 -11.74 -13.83 -5.02
C GLY A 245 -10.75 -12.80 -4.49
N TYR A 246 -11.20 -11.68 -3.92
CA TYR A 246 -10.31 -10.68 -3.32
C TYR A 246 -9.71 -11.20 -2.03
N ILE A 247 -8.40 -10.97 -1.85
CA ILE A 247 -7.62 -11.45 -0.71
C ILE A 247 -7.39 -10.29 0.26
N GLU A 248 -7.68 -10.50 1.53
CA GLU A 248 -7.36 -9.62 2.65
C GLU A 248 -6.31 -10.28 3.52
N ILE A 249 -5.12 -9.68 3.63
CA ILE A 249 -4.08 -10.14 4.56
C ILE A 249 -4.45 -9.67 5.96
N THR A 250 -4.51 -10.60 6.92
CA THR A 250 -4.99 -10.32 8.27
C THR A 250 -3.89 -10.31 9.32
N GLY A 251 -2.71 -10.87 9.01
CA GLY A 251 -1.56 -10.89 9.90
C GLY A 251 -0.49 -11.87 9.44
N ARG A 252 0.47 -12.15 10.31
CA ARG A 252 1.49 -13.19 10.10
C ARG A 252 1.39 -14.27 11.16
N VAL A 253 1.55 -15.52 10.76
CA VAL A 253 1.48 -16.68 11.67
C VAL A 253 2.45 -16.54 12.84
N LYS A 254 3.70 -16.10 12.57
CA LYS A 254 4.76 -15.95 13.58
C LYS A 254 4.65 -14.68 14.44
N GLU A 255 3.84 -13.72 14.03
CA GLU A 255 3.71 -12.41 14.70
C GLU A 255 2.40 -12.27 15.50
N ILE A 256 1.48 -13.22 15.35
CA ILE A 256 0.22 -13.19 16.08
C ILE A 256 0.49 -13.25 17.58
N ILE A 257 -0.06 -12.27 18.29
CA ILE A 257 -0.13 -12.26 19.73
C ILE A 257 -1.35 -13.08 20.15
N VAL A 258 -1.13 -14.14 20.92
CA VAL A 258 -2.22 -14.88 21.56
C VAL A 258 -2.32 -14.41 23.00
N ASN A 259 -3.36 -13.64 23.33
CA ASN A 259 -3.54 -13.15 24.68
C ASN A 259 -3.93 -14.29 25.66
N SER A 260 -3.99 -14.02 26.95
CA SER A 260 -4.37 -15.03 27.95
C SER A 260 -5.84 -15.48 27.84
N GLY A 261 -6.67 -14.77 27.08
CA GLY A 261 -8.05 -15.14 26.77
C GLY A 261 -8.17 -16.05 25.55
N GLY A 262 -7.06 -16.29 24.80
CA GLY A 262 -7.05 -17.09 23.58
C GLY A 262 -7.37 -16.29 22.30
N ASP A 263 -7.48 -14.97 22.38
CA ASP A 263 -7.72 -14.15 21.19
C ASP A 263 -6.45 -14.00 20.36
N ASN A 264 -6.59 -14.18 19.05
CA ASN A 264 -5.54 -13.95 18.07
C ASN A 264 -5.53 -12.49 17.63
N ILE A 265 -4.49 -11.76 17.97
CA ILE A 265 -4.35 -10.33 17.74
C ILE A 265 -3.19 -10.08 16.79
N SER A 266 -3.43 -9.38 15.68
CA SER A 266 -2.38 -8.92 14.77
C SER A 266 -1.75 -7.63 15.32
N PRO A 267 -0.50 -7.63 15.78
CA PRO A 267 0.17 -6.44 16.28
C PRO A 267 0.30 -5.37 15.20
N SER A 268 0.63 -5.76 13.97
CA SER A 268 0.83 -4.85 12.85
C SER A 268 -0.40 -3.98 12.53
N LYS A 269 -1.63 -4.49 12.76
CA LYS A 269 -2.85 -3.68 12.60
C LYS A 269 -2.94 -2.56 13.65
N ILE A 270 -2.57 -2.85 14.90
CA ILE A 270 -2.60 -1.87 15.98
C ILE A 270 -1.45 -0.87 15.79
N GLU A 271 -0.27 -1.35 15.46
CA GLU A 271 0.91 -0.52 15.17
C GLU A 271 0.63 0.48 14.04
N SER A 272 -0.02 0.02 12.95
CA SER A 272 -0.43 0.90 11.85
C SER A 272 -1.45 1.96 12.26
N LEU A 273 -2.36 1.63 13.19
CA LEU A 273 -3.32 2.60 13.74
C LEU A 273 -2.62 3.63 14.64
N LEU A 274 -1.67 3.21 15.45
CA LEU A 274 -0.87 4.10 16.29
C LEU A 274 -0.02 5.04 15.43
N CYS A 275 0.67 4.53 14.42
CA CYS A 275 1.48 5.33 13.50
C CYS A 275 0.66 6.25 12.57
N TYR A 276 -0.69 6.16 12.59
CA TYR A 276 -1.54 7.14 11.91
C TYR A 276 -1.54 8.50 12.64
N MET A 277 -1.23 8.52 13.93
CA MET A 277 -1.07 9.77 14.68
C MET A 277 0.24 10.46 14.28
N PRO A 278 0.20 11.77 13.95
CA PRO A 278 1.40 12.51 13.52
C PRO A 278 2.52 12.55 14.55
N GLU A 279 2.18 12.35 15.81
CA GLU A 279 3.09 12.34 16.95
C GLU A 279 3.91 11.04 17.06
N ILE A 280 3.46 9.96 16.41
CA ILE A 280 4.08 8.63 16.51
C ILE A 280 4.79 8.28 15.20
N GLU A 281 6.10 8.08 15.27
CA GLU A 281 6.91 7.65 14.14
C GLU A 281 6.91 6.14 13.96
N ALA A 282 7.01 5.39 15.06
CA ALA A 282 6.97 3.94 15.07
C ALA A 282 6.30 3.40 16.34
N ALA A 283 5.68 2.24 16.24
CA ALA A 283 5.07 1.54 17.34
C ALA A 283 5.42 0.05 17.28
N VAL A 284 5.64 -0.58 18.44
CA VAL A 284 5.80 -2.03 18.59
C VAL A 284 4.83 -2.51 19.67
N VAL A 285 3.89 -3.39 19.29
CA VAL A 285 2.88 -3.92 20.20
C VAL A 285 3.33 -5.26 20.75
N ILE A 286 3.22 -5.41 22.07
CA ILE A 286 3.57 -6.62 22.81
C ILE A 286 2.42 -7.03 23.74
N GLY A 287 2.32 -8.32 24.08
CA GLY A 287 1.26 -8.82 24.98
C GLY A 287 0.98 -10.31 24.86
N ASP A 288 1.89 -11.09 24.23
CA ASP A 288 1.72 -12.54 24.12
C ASP A 288 1.55 -13.18 25.52
N LYS A 289 0.52 -14.04 25.63
CA LYS A 289 0.12 -14.71 26.88
C LYS A 289 -0.24 -13.76 28.04
N LYS A 290 -0.50 -12.48 27.76
CA LYS A 290 -0.90 -11.50 28.77
C LYS A 290 -2.39 -11.14 28.62
N PRO A 291 -3.08 -10.71 29.70
CA PRO A 291 -4.46 -10.23 29.61
C PRO A 291 -4.57 -8.79 29.07
N TRP A 292 -3.46 -8.19 28.71
CA TRP A 292 -3.34 -6.82 28.23
C TRP A 292 -2.35 -6.73 27.07
N LEU A 293 -2.48 -5.68 26.27
CA LEU A 293 -1.49 -5.26 25.29
C LEU A 293 -0.82 -3.99 25.78
N CYS A 294 0.45 -3.81 25.46
CA CYS A 294 1.11 -2.52 25.55
C CYS A 294 1.89 -2.22 24.28
N ALA A 295 2.21 -0.94 24.05
CA ALA A 295 3.00 -0.52 22.92
C ALA A 295 4.22 0.28 23.37
N ILE A 296 5.35 0.02 22.71
CA ILE A 296 6.53 0.88 22.77
C ILE A 296 6.40 1.83 21.59
N LEU A 297 6.49 3.14 21.85
CA LEU A 297 6.30 4.18 20.86
C LEU A 297 7.60 4.96 20.64
N SER A 298 7.94 5.20 19.37
CA SER A 298 8.91 6.22 18.98
C SER A 298 8.15 7.48 18.57
N LEU A 299 8.46 8.60 19.20
CA LEU A 299 7.83 9.87 18.90
C LEU A 299 8.48 10.52 17.66
N SER A 300 7.68 11.26 16.89
CA SER A 300 8.17 12.00 15.73
C SER A 300 9.09 13.16 16.17
N GLU A 301 10.07 13.50 15.32
CA GLU A 301 10.99 14.61 15.58
C GLU A 301 10.23 15.93 15.84
N VAL A 302 9.19 16.21 15.07
CA VAL A 302 8.38 17.42 15.22
C VAL A 302 7.73 17.49 16.60
N PHE A 303 7.18 16.36 17.09
CA PHE A 303 6.57 16.33 18.42
C PHE A 303 7.63 16.46 19.51
N THR A 304 8.80 15.87 19.33
CA THR A 304 9.91 15.92 20.32
C THR A 304 10.51 17.34 20.41
N GLU A 305 10.59 18.06 19.30
CA GLU A 305 11.03 19.46 19.27
C GLU A 305 10.03 20.40 19.97
N GLU A 306 8.72 20.19 19.76
CA GLU A 306 7.66 20.98 20.40
C GLU A 306 7.50 20.65 21.90
N HIS A 307 7.84 19.42 22.30
CA HIS A 307 7.69 18.91 23.66
C HIS A 307 9.00 18.24 24.14
N PRO A 308 10.08 19.02 24.35
CA PRO A 308 11.33 18.44 24.81
C PRO A 308 11.13 17.72 26.13
N SER A 309 11.53 16.43 26.18
CA SER A 309 11.49 15.63 27.39
C SER A 309 12.30 16.35 28.47
N LYS A 310 11.69 16.62 29.62
CA LYS A 310 12.47 16.95 30.81
C LYS A 310 13.24 15.68 31.14
N GLU A 311 14.57 15.75 31.12
CA GLU A 311 15.42 14.68 31.64
C GLU A 311 14.95 14.37 33.07
N VAL A 312 14.59 13.10 33.30
CA VAL A 312 14.25 12.55 34.60
C VAL A 312 15.52 11.98 35.22
#